data_c7ef0d59f4f79fe5097fc20a46ff0e87
#
_entry.id   c7ef0d59f4f79fe5097fc20a46ff0e87
#
_cell.length_a   1.000
_cell.length_b   1.000
_cell.length_c   1.000
_cell.angle_alpha   90.00
_cell.angle_beta   90.00
_cell.angle_gamma   90.00
#
_symmetry.space_group_name_H-M   'P 1'
#
loop_
_entity.id
_entity.type
_entity.pdbx_description
1 polymer ?
#
loop_
_entity_poly.entity_id
_entity_poly.type
_entity_poly.pdbx_seq_one_letter_code
_entity_poly.pdbx_strand_id
1 'polypeptide(L)'
;CTYRVLEFDGLLYPFTEKTTYAQLASMLAENEERSRRVVEEAVSLYQEGRKVLLLTERVAHQNKLEEMLINENVLFFNFQARLKAKEREEILSKISKLPANEPFILLANGKLIGEGFDLERLDTVIFSFPFSWKAVVTQYIGRVMRRSPSKNHILLIDTVDRGNPILERMFRKRQKVYEALGFKPQDAQADLFVR
;
A
#
# COMPACT_ATOMS: atom_id res chain seq x y z
N CYS A 1 2.05 -10.56 -12.81
CA CYS A 1 2.10 -9.39 -11.92
C CYS A 1 1.65 -8.16 -12.69
N THR A 2 0.73 -7.41 -12.13
CA THR A 2 0.27 -6.15 -12.72
C THR A 2 0.32 -5.02 -11.70
N TYR A 3 0.38 -3.78 -12.18
CA TYR A 3 0.15 -2.62 -11.34
C TYR A 3 -0.92 -1.71 -11.95
N ARG A 4 -1.64 -1.01 -11.10
CA ARG A 4 -2.53 0.10 -11.49
C ARG A 4 -2.31 1.30 -10.59
N VAL A 5 -2.84 2.43 -11.02
CA VAL A 5 -2.64 3.72 -10.37
C VAL A 5 -3.97 4.21 -9.82
N LEU A 6 -3.96 4.60 -8.54
CA LEU A 6 -5.04 5.36 -7.93
C LEU A 6 -4.67 6.85 -7.99
N GLU A 7 -5.35 7.58 -8.88
CA GLU A 7 -5.00 8.97 -9.17
C GLU A 7 -5.73 9.96 -8.26
N PHE A 8 -4.99 10.99 -7.86
CA PHE A 8 -5.46 12.12 -7.06
C PHE A 8 -5.05 13.42 -7.72
N ASP A 9 -5.74 14.52 -7.38
CA ASP A 9 -5.37 15.85 -7.82
C ASP A 9 -4.22 16.40 -6.95
N GLY A 10 -3.01 16.38 -7.48
CA GLY A 10 -1.82 16.88 -6.80
C GLY A 10 -1.73 18.40 -6.77
N LEU A 11 -2.57 19.12 -7.53
CA LEU A 11 -2.64 20.58 -7.48
C LEU A 11 -3.24 21.09 -6.16
N LEU A 12 -3.93 20.23 -5.42
CA LEU A 12 -4.41 20.55 -4.07
C LEU A 12 -3.26 20.81 -3.08
N TYR A 13 -2.03 20.39 -3.43
CA TYR A 13 -0.85 20.57 -2.58
C TYR A 13 0.03 21.69 -3.16
N PRO A 14 -0.04 22.92 -2.62
CA PRO A 14 0.77 24.02 -3.12
C PRO A 14 2.26 23.68 -3.01
N PHE A 15 2.98 24.00 -4.08
CA PHE A 15 4.41 23.77 -4.13
C PHE A 15 5.14 25.00 -4.71
N THR A 16 6.34 25.21 -4.23
CA THR A 16 7.30 26.20 -4.72
C THR A 16 8.65 25.52 -4.86
N GLU A 17 9.65 26.19 -5.37
CA GLU A 17 11.03 25.68 -5.40
C GLU A 17 11.58 25.34 -4.01
N LYS A 18 11.03 25.97 -2.96
CA LYS A 18 11.42 25.73 -1.57
C LYS A 18 10.59 24.64 -0.87
N THR A 19 9.57 24.12 -1.52
CA THR A 19 8.70 23.09 -0.92
C THR A 19 9.46 21.78 -0.72
N THR A 20 9.54 21.34 0.51
CA THR A 20 10.20 20.08 0.87
C THR A 20 9.23 18.91 0.77
N TYR A 21 9.76 17.71 0.53
CA TYR A 21 8.95 16.48 0.61
C TYR A 21 8.27 16.31 1.99
N ALA A 22 8.93 16.73 3.07
CA ALA A 22 8.34 16.62 4.41
C ALA A 22 7.06 17.44 4.56
N GLN A 23 7.00 18.64 3.97
CA GLN A 23 5.80 19.48 3.95
C GLN A 23 4.68 18.83 3.12
N LEU A 24 4.99 18.37 1.91
CA LEU A 24 4.02 17.63 1.07
C LEU A 24 3.51 16.38 1.78
N ALA A 25 4.40 15.62 2.41
CA ALA A 25 4.03 14.41 3.14
C ALA A 25 3.08 14.69 4.32
N SER A 26 3.20 15.84 4.99
CA SER A 26 2.24 16.23 6.03
C SER A 26 0.88 16.54 5.42
N MET A 27 0.82 17.32 4.34
CA MET A 27 -0.43 17.64 3.63
C MET A 27 -1.13 16.37 3.12
N LEU A 28 -0.37 15.42 2.54
CA LEU A 28 -0.91 14.14 2.08
C LEU A 28 -1.50 13.31 3.24
N ALA A 29 -0.81 13.29 4.38
CA ALA A 29 -1.27 12.55 5.56
C ALA A 29 -2.54 13.15 6.19
N GLU A 30 -2.71 14.47 6.08
CA GLU A 30 -3.87 15.20 6.61
C GLU A 30 -5.09 15.14 5.68
N ASN A 31 -4.90 14.87 4.39
CA ASN A 31 -5.98 14.84 3.41
C ASN A 31 -6.91 13.64 3.67
N GLU A 32 -8.11 13.95 4.14
CA GLU A 32 -9.12 12.97 4.53
C GLU A 32 -9.73 12.26 3.32
N GLU A 33 -10.05 13.01 2.27
CA GLU A 33 -10.61 12.46 1.03
C GLU A 33 -9.65 11.46 0.37
N ARG A 34 -8.37 11.79 0.34
CA ARG A 34 -7.33 10.90 -0.16
C ARG A 34 -7.24 9.61 0.66
N SER A 35 -7.25 9.76 1.99
CA SER A 35 -7.19 8.64 2.92
C SER A 35 -8.42 7.73 2.77
N ARG A 36 -9.62 8.32 2.64
CA ARG A 36 -10.88 7.61 2.43
C ARG A 36 -10.85 6.77 1.15
N ARG A 37 -10.46 7.35 0.02
CA ARG A 37 -10.35 6.61 -1.25
C ARG A 37 -9.32 5.49 -1.21
N VAL A 38 -8.23 5.65 -0.44
CA VAL A 38 -7.25 4.58 -0.21
C VAL A 38 -7.86 3.43 0.59
N VAL A 39 -8.67 3.73 1.60
CA VAL A 39 -9.37 2.71 2.40
C VAL A 39 -10.44 2.02 1.57
N GLU A 40 -11.24 2.75 0.80
CA GLU A 40 -12.25 2.19 -0.12
C GLU A 40 -11.59 1.20 -1.10
N GLU A 41 -10.44 1.55 -1.67
CA GLU A 41 -9.67 0.65 -2.54
C GLU A 41 -9.21 -0.62 -1.80
N ALA A 42 -8.70 -0.48 -0.58
CA ALA A 42 -8.27 -1.62 0.23
C ALA A 42 -9.44 -2.55 0.60
N VAL A 43 -10.59 -1.97 0.94
CA VAL A 43 -11.83 -2.70 1.25
C VAL A 43 -12.38 -3.42 0.03
N SER A 44 -12.40 -2.78 -1.14
CA SER A 44 -12.81 -3.41 -2.40
C SER A 44 -11.95 -4.64 -2.71
N LEU A 45 -10.64 -4.51 -2.61
CA LEU A 45 -9.71 -5.63 -2.82
C LEU A 45 -9.88 -6.74 -1.78
N TYR A 46 -10.14 -6.40 -0.52
CA TYR A 46 -10.49 -7.38 0.52
C TYR A 46 -11.76 -8.15 0.14
N GLN A 47 -12.81 -7.48 -0.33
CA GLN A 47 -14.06 -8.10 -0.77
C GLN A 47 -13.87 -9.03 -2.00
N GLU A 48 -12.88 -8.74 -2.84
CA GLU A 48 -12.43 -9.62 -3.93
C GLU A 48 -11.66 -10.87 -3.43
N GLY A 49 -11.50 -11.05 -2.12
CA GLY A 49 -10.78 -12.17 -1.51
C GLY A 49 -9.25 -11.98 -1.44
N ARG A 50 -8.75 -10.76 -1.65
CA ARG A 50 -7.32 -10.48 -1.67
C ARG A 50 -6.73 -10.29 -0.28
N LYS A 51 -5.44 -10.55 -0.19
CA LYS A 51 -4.64 -10.35 1.03
C LYS A 51 -3.76 -9.13 0.83
N VAL A 52 -4.21 -8.01 1.39
CA VAL A 52 -3.73 -6.68 1.08
C VAL A 52 -2.68 -6.22 2.09
N LEU A 53 -1.53 -5.76 1.60
CA LEU A 53 -0.57 -4.96 2.36
C LEU A 53 -0.81 -3.49 2.08
N LEU A 54 -1.35 -2.76 3.06
CA LEU A 54 -1.57 -1.32 2.98
C LEU A 54 -0.40 -0.59 3.64
N LEU A 55 0.44 0.04 2.84
CA LEU A 55 1.68 0.67 3.29
C LEU A 55 1.57 2.18 3.36
N THR A 56 2.02 2.74 4.48
CA THR A 56 2.22 4.18 4.68
C THR A 56 3.60 4.50 5.24
N GLU A 57 4.05 5.76 5.17
CA GLU A 57 5.31 6.23 5.76
C GLU A 57 5.12 7.02 7.06
N ARG A 58 3.92 7.52 7.33
CA ARG A 58 3.63 8.42 8.44
C ARG A 58 2.76 7.74 9.48
N VAL A 59 3.17 7.86 10.75
CA VAL A 59 2.40 7.32 11.87
C VAL A 59 1.03 7.99 11.98
N ALA A 60 0.96 9.31 11.79
CA ALA A 60 -0.32 10.04 11.80
C ALA A 60 -1.27 9.53 10.69
N HIS A 61 -0.75 9.28 9.49
CA HIS A 61 -1.55 8.70 8.40
C HIS A 61 -1.97 7.25 8.71
N GLN A 62 -1.08 6.45 9.32
CA GLN A 62 -1.41 5.09 9.74
C GLN A 62 -2.57 5.07 10.75
N ASN A 63 -2.55 5.97 11.74
CA ASN A 63 -3.63 6.09 12.70
C ASN A 63 -4.96 6.49 12.04
N LYS A 64 -4.92 7.44 11.11
CA LYS A 64 -6.11 7.84 10.34
C LYS A 64 -6.69 6.69 9.51
N LEU A 65 -5.84 5.93 8.82
CA LEU A 65 -6.27 4.76 8.06
C LEU A 65 -6.84 3.67 8.98
N GLU A 66 -6.27 3.47 10.17
CA GLU A 66 -6.79 2.55 11.19
C GLU A 66 -8.19 2.96 11.64
N GLU A 67 -8.40 4.24 12.00
CA GLU A 67 -9.70 4.77 12.41
C GLU A 67 -10.77 4.55 11.33
N MET A 68 -10.41 4.73 10.06
CA MET A 68 -11.33 4.48 8.94
C MET A 68 -11.62 2.98 8.79
N LEU A 69 -10.59 2.10 8.86
CA LEU A 69 -10.76 0.65 8.74
C LEU A 69 -11.60 0.02 9.88
N ILE A 70 -11.57 0.60 11.08
CA ILE A 70 -12.39 0.15 12.21
C ILE A 70 -13.89 0.23 11.90
N ASN A 71 -14.29 1.20 11.07
CA ASN A 71 -15.69 1.40 10.68
C ASN A 71 -16.11 0.50 9.49
N GLU A 72 -15.16 -0.21 8.88
CA GLU A 72 -15.42 -1.14 7.79
C GLU A 72 -15.57 -2.57 8.32
N ASN A 73 -16.43 -3.34 7.70
CA ASN A 73 -16.62 -4.76 8.08
C ASN A 73 -15.57 -5.67 7.42
N VAL A 74 -14.29 -5.47 7.79
CA VAL A 74 -13.13 -6.18 7.23
C VAL A 74 -12.22 -6.72 8.32
N LEU A 75 -11.58 -7.85 8.06
CA LEU A 75 -10.51 -8.35 8.91
C LEU A 75 -9.23 -7.59 8.61
N PHE A 76 -8.73 -6.81 9.57
CA PHE A 76 -7.46 -6.15 9.41
C PHE A 76 -6.55 -6.27 10.63
N PHE A 77 -5.26 -6.10 10.40
CA PHE A 77 -4.21 -6.07 11.42
C PHE A 77 -3.41 -4.77 11.26
N ASN A 78 -3.15 -4.08 12.36
CA ASN A 78 -2.33 -2.88 12.35
C ASN A 78 -0.94 -3.18 12.91
N PHE A 79 0.09 -3.13 12.04
CA PHE A 79 1.48 -3.40 12.37
C PHE A 79 2.24 -2.10 12.56
N GLN A 80 2.23 -1.59 13.80
CA GLN A 80 2.82 -0.30 14.16
C GLN A 80 4.26 -0.41 14.65
N ALA A 81 5.06 0.65 14.44
CA ALA A 81 6.46 0.72 14.88
C ALA A 81 6.63 0.58 16.39
N ARG A 82 5.66 1.05 17.17
CA ARG A 82 5.66 1.02 18.63
C ARG A 82 5.41 -0.35 19.24
N LEU A 83 4.95 -1.32 18.45
CA LEU A 83 4.68 -2.67 18.93
C LEU A 83 5.98 -3.34 19.43
N LYS A 84 5.90 -3.96 20.60
CA LYS A 84 6.98 -4.80 21.14
C LYS A 84 7.12 -6.09 20.32
N ALA A 85 8.26 -6.75 20.41
CA ALA A 85 8.52 -7.99 19.67
C ALA A 85 7.41 -9.03 19.87
N LYS A 86 6.97 -9.25 21.12
CA LYS A 86 5.90 -10.19 21.45
C LYS A 86 4.57 -9.85 20.76
N GLU A 87 4.17 -8.58 20.74
CA GLU A 87 2.93 -8.13 20.09
C GLU A 87 3.01 -8.35 18.57
N ARG A 88 4.20 -8.13 17.98
CA ARG A 88 4.44 -8.40 16.57
C ARG A 88 4.30 -9.90 16.26
N GLU A 89 4.90 -10.75 17.07
CA GLU A 89 4.81 -12.21 16.94
C GLU A 89 3.35 -12.70 17.07
N GLU A 90 2.58 -12.12 17.99
CA GLU A 90 1.17 -12.44 18.16
C GLU A 90 0.35 -12.09 16.89
N ILE A 91 0.59 -10.93 16.28
CA ILE A 91 -0.07 -10.56 15.02
C ILE A 91 0.31 -11.54 13.91
N LEU A 92 1.60 -11.85 13.75
CA LEU A 92 2.08 -12.80 12.75
C LEU A 92 1.50 -14.21 12.97
N SER A 93 1.45 -14.66 14.23
CA SER A 93 0.82 -15.93 14.59
C SER A 93 -0.68 -15.96 14.26
N LYS A 94 -1.41 -14.86 14.49
CA LYS A 94 -2.82 -14.76 14.10
C LYS A 94 -2.98 -14.87 12.59
N ILE A 95 -2.19 -14.12 11.81
CA ILE A 95 -2.22 -14.17 10.35
C ILE A 95 -1.87 -15.57 9.83
N SER A 96 -0.87 -16.24 10.39
CA SER A 96 -0.45 -17.57 9.95
C SER A 96 -1.50 -18.65 10.19
N LYS A 97 -2.36 -18.49 11.20
CA LYS A 97 -3.44 -19.41 11.56
C LYS A 97 -4.73 -19.19 10.77
N LEU A 98 -4.86 -18.10 10.03
CA LEU A 98 -6.02 -17.88 9.18
C LEU A 98 -6.13 -18.98 8.10
N PRO A 99 -7.35 -19.36 7.68
CA PRO A 99 -7.55 -20.22 6.52
C PRO A 99 -6.80 -19.69 5.29
N ALA A 100 -6.35 -20.57 4.39
CA ALA A 100 -5.50 -20.18 3.27
C ALA A 100 -6.18 -19.16 2.33
N ASN A 101 -7.50 -19.24 2.20
CA ASN A 101 -8.34 -18.36 1.36
C ASN A 101 -8.91 -17.14 2.12
N GLU A 102 -8.68 -17.03 3.43
CA GLU A 102 -9.21 -15.91 4.21
C GLU A 102 -8.55 -14.58 3.78
N PRO A 103 -9.34 -13.59 3.33
CA PRO A 103 -8.83 -12.27 3.00
C PRO A 103 -8.50 -11.49 4.28
N PHE A 104 -7.53 -10.60 4.19
CA PHE A 104 -7.21 -9.66 5.27
C PHE A 104 -6.47 -8.44 4.74
N ILE A 105 -6.54 -7.35 5.49
CA ILE A 105 -5.74 -6.15 5.27
C ILE A 105 -4.67 -6.08 6.35
N LEU A 106 -3.40 -5.94 5.96
CA LEU A 106 -2.31 -5.64 6.85
C LEU A 106 -1.90 -4.18 6.66
N LEU A 107 -2.30 -3.32 7.57
CA LEU A 107 -1.87 -1.93 7.62
C LEU A 107 -0.50 -1.86 8.30
N ALA A 108 0.49 -1.30 7.61
CA ALA A 108 1.85 -1.25 8.14
C ALA A 108 2.58 0.05 7.77
N ASN A 109 3.50 0.45 8.66
CA ASN A 109 4.47 1.49 8.34
C ASN A 109 5.66 0.87 7.61
N GLY A 110 6.07 1.49 6.50
CA GLY A 110 7.13 0.97 5.65
C GLY A 110 8.46 0.69 6.34
N LYS A 111 8.78 1.39 7.40
CA LYS A 111 10.02 1.17 8.17
C LYS A 111 10.09 -0.20 8.84
N LEU A 112 8.95 -0.85 9.07
CA LEU A 112 8.86 -2.08 9.87
C LEU A 112 8.96 -3.37 9.05
N ILE A 113 8.73 -3.31 7.76
CA ILE A 113 8.70 -4.50 6.89
C ILE A 113 10.13 -5.01 6.59
N GLY A 114 11.16 -4.31 7.11
CA GLY A 114 12.57 -4.69 6.95
C GLY A 114 13.01 -5.92 7.77
N GLU A 115 12.42 -6.17 8.92
CA GLU A 115 12.95 -7.11 9.92
C GLU A 115 12.05 -8.34 10.09
N GLY A 116 12.46 -9.47 9.47
CA GLY A 116 11.94 -10.81 9.83
C GLY A 116 10.48 -11.12 9.47
N PHE A 117 9.81 -10.25 8.74
CA PHE A 117 8.41 -10.40 8.40
C PHE A 117 8.24 -11.30 7.17
N ASP A 118 7.71 -12.50 7.34
CA ASP A 118 7.32 -13.36 6.23
C ASP A 118 5.93 -12.98 5.71
N LEU A 119 5.91 -12.51 4.48
CA LEU A 119 4.71 -11.99 3.82
C LEU A 119 4.22 -12.92 2.69
N GLU A 120 4.57 -14.20 2.74
CA GLU A 120 4.22 -15.14 1.67
C GLU A 120 2.73 -15.20 1.32
N ARG A 121 1.86 -14.88 2.28
CA ARG A 121 0.40 -14.89 2.05
C ARG A 121 -0.14 -13.67 1.32
N LEU A 122 0.58 -12.55 1.36
CA LEU A 122 0.13 -11.32 0.72
C LEU A 122 0.25 -11.41 -0.81
N ASP A 123 -0.81 -11.01 -1.51
CA ASP A 123 -0.88 -11.01 -2.97
C ASP A 123 -1.11 -9.62 -3.56
N THR A 124 -1.38 -8.62 -2.71
CA THR A 124 -1.65 -7.25 -3.13
C THR A 124 -0.87 -6.27 -2.25
N VAL A 125 -0.31 -5.23 -2.86
CA VAL A 125 0.34 -4.11 -2.16
C VAL A 125 -0.32 -2.82 -2.58
N ILE A 126 -0.70 -1.99 -1.61
CA ILE A 126 -1.13 -0.60 -1.83
C ILE A 126 -0.06 0.33 -1.25
N PHE A 127 0.58 1.11 -2.09
CA PHE A 127 1.39 2.23 -1.67
C PHE A 127 0.48 3.44 -1.44
N SER A 128 0.02 3.63 -0.21
CA SER A 128 -0.85 4.76 0.15
C SER A 128 -0.11 6.09 0.26
N PHE A 129 1.22 6.06 0.08
CA PHE A 129 2.11 7.20 0.22
C PHE A 129 3.17 7.20 -0.89
N PRO A 130 3.65 8.37 -1.35
CA PRO A 130 4.69 8.44 -2.37
C PRO A 130 6.07 8.07 -1.80
N PHE A 131 6.38 6.79 -1.78
CA PHE A 131 7.72 6.30 -1.40
C PHE A 131 8.78 6.75 -2.40
N SER A 132 9.92 7.24 -1.90
CA SER A 132 10.98 7.79 -2.76
C SER A 132 12.18 6.86 -2.97
N TRP A 133 12.31 5.81 -2.16
CA TRP A 133 13.53 4.99 -2.11
C TRP A 133 13.36 3.70 -2.92
N LYS A 134 14.12 3.60 -4.02
CA LYS A 134 14.14 2.42 -4.89
C LYS A 134 14.35 1.12 -4.09
N ALA A 135 15.32 1.10 -3.16
CA ALA A 135 15.63 -0.07 -2.36
C ALA A 135 14.45 -0.52 -1.50
N VAL A 136 13.74 0.42 -0.88
CA VAL A 136 12.57 0.16 -0.03
C VAL A 136 11.42 -0.42 -0.86
N VAL A 137 11.12 0.19 -2.01
CA VAL A 137 10.08 -0.29 -2.94
C VAL A 137 10.41 -1.70 -3.43
N THR A 138 11.66 -1.93 -3.86
CA THR A 138 12.14 -3.25 -4.32
C THR A 138 12.02 -4.29 -3.21
N GLN A 139 12.35 -3.94 -1.97
CA GLN A 139 12.27 -4.83 -0.83
C GLN A 139 10.83 -5.26 -0.52
N TYR A 140 9.88 -4.31 -0.53
CA TYR A 140 8.46 -4.61 -0.26
C TYR A 140 7.85 -5.47 -1.34
N ILE A 141 8.03 -5.07 -2.58
CA ILE A 141 7.53 -5.83 -3.72
C ILE A 141 8.18 -7.22 -3.74
N GLY A 142 9.50 -7.32 -3.56
CA GLY A 142 10.23 -8.58 -3.56
C GLY A 142 9.74 -9.58 -2.51
N ARG A 143 9.29 -9.10 -1.34
CA ARG A 143 8.68 -9.95 -0.31
C ARG A 143 7.31 -10.47 -0.71
N VAL A 144 6.46 -9.60 -1.27
CA VAL A 144 5.15 -10.01 -1.76
C VAL A 144 5.26 -10.89 -3.01
N MET A 145 6.29 -10.70 -3.83
CA MET A 145 6.56 -11.53 -5.02
C MET A 145 7.07 -12.95 -4.69
N ARG A 146 7.40 -13.27 -3.44
CA ARG A 146 7.77 -14.64 -3.09
C ARG A 146 6.68 -15.60 -3.52
N ARG A 147 7.09 -16.61 -4.27
CA ARG A 147 6.17 -17.62 -4.80
C ARG A 147 5.54 -18.39 -3.65
N SER A 148 4.22 -18.47 -3.65
CA SER A 148 3.44 -19.36 -2.81
C SER A 148 2.44 -20.09 -3.71
N PRO A 149 2.17 -21.38 -3.48
CA PRO A 149 1.18 -22.12 -4.26
C PRO A 149 -0.22 -21.49 -4.27
N SER A 150 -0.52 -20.66 -3.29
CA SER A 150 -1.80 -19.95 -3.15
C SER A 150 -1.90 -18.63 -3.94
N LYS A 151 -0.82 -18.21 -4.64
CA LYS A 151 -0.79 -16.93 -5.36
C LYS A 151 -0.91 -17.14 -6.86
N ASN A 152 -2.05 -16.80 -7.42
CA ASN A 152 -2.25 -16.82 -8.86
C ASN A 152 -1.78 -15.52 -9.53
N HIS A 153 -1.90 -14.39 -8.84
CA HIS A 153 -1.61 -13.08 -9.39
C HIS A 153 -1.21 -12.08 -8.29
N ILE A 154 -0.15 -11.30 -8.54
CA ILE A 154 0.29 -10.22 -7.66
C ILE A 154 -0.15 -8.90 -8.26
N LEU A 155 -0.84 -8.09 -7.45
CA LEU A 155 -1.34 -6.77 -7.79
C LEU A 155 -0.63 -5.71 -6.96
N LEU A 156 -0.22 -4.63 -7.62
CA LEU A 156 0.33 -3.46 -6.98
C LEU A 156 -0.55 -2.25 -7.31
N ILE A 157 -0.96 -1.52 -6.29
CA ILE A 157 -1.66 -0.24 -6.40
C ILE A 157 -0.72 0.86 -5.94
N ASP A 158 -0.50 1.85 -6.78
CA ASP A 158 0.29 3.04 -6.43
C ASP A 158 -0.59 4.28 -6.41
N THR A 159 -0.49 5.09 -5.36
CA THR A 159 -1.17 6.38 -5.29
C THR A 159 -0.35 7.45 -5.99
N VAL A 160 -0.97 8.16 -6.92
CA VAL A 160 -0.30 9.18 -7.74
C VAL A 160 -1.06 10.49 -7.69
N ASP A 161 -0.40 11.50 -7.18
CA ASP A 161 -0.96 12.86 -7.06
C ASP A 161 -0.51 13.65 -8.29
N ARG A 162 -1.41 13.74 -9.32
CA ARG A 162 -1.16 14.36 -10.62
C ARG A 162 -1.12 15.87 -10.53
N GLY A 163 -0.33 16.50 -11.39
CA GLY A 163 -0.17 17.96 -11.44
C GLY A 163 0.86 18.52 -10.45
N ASN A 164 1.32 17.72 -9.47
CA ASN A 164 2.42 18.13 -8.61
C ASN A 164 3.74 17.54 -9.12
N PRO A 165 4.69 18.36 -9.62
CA PRO A 165 5.90 17.88 -10.28
C PRO A 165 6.84 17.09 -9.36
N ILE A 166 6.80 17.34 -8.05
CA ILE A 166 7.61 16.62 -7.07
C ILE A 166 7.05 15.18 -6.94
N LEU A 167 5.74 15.06 -6.74
CA LEU A 167 5.06 13.79 -6.54
C LEU A 167 5.06 12.94 -7.81
N GLU A 168 4.84 13.54 -8.96
CA GLU A 168 4.96 12.86 -10.26
C GLU A 168 6.37 12.36 -10.56
N ARG A 169 7.41 13.14 -10.23
CA ARG A 169 8.79 12.70 -10.37
C ARG A 169 9.08 11.47 -9.48
N MET A 170 8.52 11.45 -8.26
CA MET A 170 8.62 10.29 -7.37
C MET A 170 7.91 9.07 -7.95
N PHE A 171 6.71 9.24 -8.51
CA PHE A 171 6.01 8.16 -9.19
C PHE A 171 6.81 7.59 -10.36
N ARG A 172 7.33 8.43 -11.27
CA ARG A 172 8.15 7.98 -12.40
C ARG A 172 9.37 7.15 -11.97
N LYS A 173 9.95 7.45 -10.79
CA LYS A 173 11.04 6.62 -10.23
C LYS A 173 10.55 5.25 -9.78
N ARG A 174 9.37 5.18 -9.16
CA ARG A 174 8.77 3.91 -8.74
C ARG A 174 8.34 3.07 -9.94
N GLN A 175 7.74 3.68 -10.95
CA GLN A 175 7.32 3.01 -12.17
C GLN A 175 8.47 2.25 -12.85
N LYS A 176 9.66 2.85 -12.95
CA LYS A 176 10.86 2.17 -13.45
C LYS A 176 11.23 0.93 -12.63
N VAL A 177 10.95 0.94 -11.33
CA VAL A 177 11.18 -0.24 -10.47
C VAL A 177 10.15 -1.31 -10.77
N TYR A 178 8.87 -0.95 -10.96
CA TYR A 178 7.82 -1.91 -11.30
C TYR A 178 8.12 -2.63 -12.61
N GLU A 179 8.47 -1.87 -13.64
CA GLU A 179 8.86 -2.40 -14.96
C GLU A 179 10.08 -3.33 -14.86
N ALA A 180 11.11 -2.92 -14.10
CA ALA A 180 12.31 -3.74 -13.88
C ALA A 180 12.02 -5.05 -13.10
N LEU A 181 10.97 -5.09 -12.29
CA LEU A 181 10.49 -6.27 -11.57
C LEU A 181 9.48 -7.10 -12.39
N GLY A 182 9.19 -6.70 -13.63
CA GLY A 182 8.30 -7.43 -14.54
C GLY A 182 6.81 -7.16 -14.31
N PHE A 183 6.44 -6.09 -13.59
CA PHE A 183 5.06 -5.68 -13.51
C PHE A 183 4.64 -4.98 -14.79
N LYS A 184 3.45 -5.34 -15.27
CA LYS A 184 2.81 -4.68 -16.41
C LYS A 184 1.70 -3.74 -15.93
N PRO A 185 1.48 -2.59 -16.57
CA PRO A 185 0.32 -1.78 -16.26
C PRO A 185 -0.95 -2.62 -16.52
N GLN A 186 -1.92 -2.50 -15.64
CA GLN A 186 -3.25 -3.06 -15.84
C GLN A 186 -4.00 -2.06 -16.73
N ASP A 187 -4.43 -2.49 -17.91
CA ASP A 187 -5.20 -1.65 -18.82
C ASP A 187 -6.53 -1.27 -18.17
N ALA A 188 -6.82 0.03 -18.12
CA ALA A 188 -8.06 0.56 -17.54
C ALA A 188 -9.35 0.06 -18.24
N GLN A 189 -9.23 -0.68 -19.34
CA GLN A 189 -10.34 -1.25 -20.11
C GLN A 189 -10.71 -2.69 -19.74
N ALA A 190 -9.89 -3.41 -18.97
CA ALA A 190 -10.18 -4.80 -18.62
C ALA A 190 -11.27 -4.98 -17.56
N ASP A 191 -11.51 -3.95 -16.72
CA ASP A 191 -12.47 -4.03 -15.60
C ASP A 191 -13.94 -3.82 -16.01
N LEU A 192 -14.23 -3.55 -17.31
CA LEU A 192 -15.61 -3.31 -17.80
C LEU A 192 -16.38 -4.59 -18.20
N PHE A 193 -15.74 -5.78 -18.13
CA PHE A 193 -16.35 -7.03 -18.61
C PHE A 193 -16.49 -8.15 -17.55
N VAL A 194 -16.28 -7.85 -16.27
CA VAL A 194 -16.61 -8.78 -15.18
C VAL A 194 -17.81 -8.24 -14.41
N ARG A 195 -18.99 -8.53 -14.94
CA ARG A 195 -20.26 -8.49 -14.20
C ARG A 195 -20.83 -9.89 -14.09
#